data_ff7e2d9a55053c6a29c7569e4860b9a0
#
_entry.id   ff7e2d9a55053c6a29c7569e4860b9a0
#
_cell.length_a   1.000
_cell.length_b   1.000
_cell.length_c   1.000
_cell.angle_alpha   90.00
_cell.angle_beta   90.00
_cell.angle_gamma   90.00
#
_symmetry.space_group_name_H-M   'P 1'
#
loop_
_entity.id
_entity.type
_entity.pdbx_description
1 polymer ?
#
loop_
_entity_poly.entity_id
_entity_poly.type
_entity_poly.pdbx_seq_one_letter_code
_entity_poly.pdbx_strand_id
1 'polypeptide(L)'
;NGRISYNGIYHEPVTLQLDKIVQWNLLITGPKAEGMWSMERAVPLMADGRLDLKPMITHTFRLDEINEAFDTFTGRKGGAIKVIVKP
;
A
#
# COMPACT_ATOMS: atom_id res chain seq x y z
N ASN A 1 18.39 10.37 14.94
CA ASN A 1 17.35 11.13 14.25
C ASN A 1 16.79 10.30 13.10
N GLY A 2 15.54 9.89 13.17
CA GLY A 2 14.88 9.16 12.10
C GLY A 2 13.44 9.62 11.92
N ARG A 3 12.89 9.39 10.72
CA ARG A 3 11.47 9.65 10.44
C ARG A 3 10.81 8.36 9.96
N ILE A 4 9.68 8.03 10.55
CA ILE A 4 8.87 6.86 10.21
C ILE A 4 7.52 7.35 9.73
N SER A 5 7.14 6.99 8.51
CA SER A 5 5.80 7.24 7.98
C SER A 5 4.99 5.95 8.05
N TYR A 6 3.90 6.00 8.77
CA TYR A 6 3.02 4.87 9.02
C TYR A 6 1.81 4.97 8.08
N ASN A 7 1.81 4.20 7.01
CA ASN A 7 0.81 4.32 5.94
C ASN A 7 -0.30 3.26 6.00
N GLY A 8 -0.16 2.28 6.90
CA GLY A 8 -1.15 1.20 7.05
C GLY A 8 -2.23 1.51 8.08
N ILE A 9 -3.43 1.00 7.86
CA ILE A 9 -4.48 0.96 8.87
C ILE A 9 -4.44 -0.45 9.49
N TYR A 10 -4.17 -0.51 10.81
CA TYR A 10 -4.19 -1.75 11.57
C TYR A 10 -5.51 -1.83 12.32
N HIS A 11 -6.21 -2.91 12.15
CA HIS A 11 -7.49 -3.13 12.82
C HIS A 11 -7.32 -3.62 14.25
N GLU A 12 -6.08 -4.00 14.63
CA GLU A 12 -5.73 -4.50 15.94
C GLU A 12 -4.71 -3.58 16.63
N PRO A 13 -4.74 -3.47 17.96
CA PRO A 13 -3.74 -2.72 18.73
C PRO A 13 -2.32 -3.25 18.47
N VAL A 14 -1.36 -2.35 18.34
CA VAL A 14 0.06 -2.69 18.17
C VAL A 14 0.84 -2.21 19.38
N THR A 15 1.69 -3.07 19.95
CA THR A 15 2.58 -2.69 21.03
C THR A 15 3.84 -2.03 20.49
N LEU A 16 4.15 -0.84 20.99
CA LEU A 16 5.36 -0.09 20.65
C LEU A 16 6.22 0.12 21.89
N GLN A 17 7.53 0.01 21.73
CA GLN A 17 8.50 0.41 22.76
C GLN A 17 8.76 1.92 22.64
N LEU A 18 8.01 2.71 23.40
CA LEU A 18 8.08 4.18 23.34
C LEU A 18 9.46 4.72 23.71
N ASP A 19 10.20 4.05 24.60
CA ASP A 19 11.56 4.45 24.98
C ASP A 19 12.50 4.59 23.79
N LYS A 20 12.35 3.72 22.79
CA LYS A 20 13.17 3.80 21.57
C LYS A 20 12.88 5.05 20.75
N ILE A 21 11.65 5.55 20.79
CA ILE A 21 11.28 6.79 20.11
C ILE A 21 12.08 7.95 20.70
N VAL A 22 12.14 8.01 22.03
CA VAL A 22 12.88 9.06 22.73
C VAL A 22 14.39 8.89 22.60
N GLN A 23 14.91 7.68 22.85
CA GLN A 23 16.34 7.39 22.80
C GLN A 23 16.95 7.67 21.42
N TRP A 24 16.22 7.43 20.35
CA TRP A 24 16.69 7.60 18.98
C TRP A 24 16.20 8.88 18.32
N ASN A 25 15.51 9.73 19.05
CA ASN A 25 14.90 10.97 18.56
C ASN A 25 14.13 10.74 17.26
N LEU A 26 13.14 9.83 17.31
CA LEU A 26 12.33 9.45 16.17
C LEU A 26 11.12 10.35 16.04
N LEU A 27 10.79 10.74 14.83
CA LEU A 27 9.51 11.34 14.46
C LEU A 27 8.63 10.28 13.79
N ILE A 28 7.47 10.01 14.37
CA ILE A 28 6.50 9.08 13.80
C ILE A 28 5.29 9.88 13.32
N THR A 29 4.92 9.70 12.06
CA THR A 29 3.75 10.36 11.44
C THR A 29 2.85 9.34 10.78
N GLY A 30 1.54 9.59 10.83
CA GLY A 30 0.53 8.82 10.11
C GLY A 30 -0.16 9.72 9.09
N PRO A 31 0.22 9.71 7.81
CA PRO A 31 -0.50 10.48 6.80
C PRO A 31 -1.89 9.86 6.60
N LYS A 32 -2.90 10.69 6.60
CA LYS A 32 -4.24 10.30 6.14
C LYS A 32 -4.19 10.06 4.63
N ALA A 33 -5.03 9.14 4.15
CA ALA A 33 -5.19 8.93 2.71
C ALA A 33 -5.30 10.28 1.99
N GLU A 34 -4.39 10.52 1.07
CA GLU A 34 -4.35 11.77 0.32
C GLU A 34 -5.28 11.69 -0.88
N GLY A 35 -6.00 12.77 -1.12
CA GLY A 35 -6.93 12.88 -2.22
C GLY A 35 -6.24 13.19 -3.57
N MET A 36 -6.87 14.09 -4.36
CA MET A 36 -6.45 14.44 -5.73
C MET A 36 -4.97 14.83 -5.87
N TRP A 37 -4.38 15.47 -4.88
CA TRP A 37 -2.98 15.91 -4.90
C TRP A 37 -1.99 14.79 -5.18
N SER A 38 -2.17 13.64 -4.56
CA SER A 38 -1.29 12.49 -4.78
C SER A 38 -1.44 11.92 -6.17
N MET A 39 -2.66 11.91 -6.70
CA MET A 39 -2.94 11.45 -8.05
C MET A 39 -2.34 12.40 -9.10
N GLU A 40 -2.52 13.70 -8.94
CA GLU A 40 -1.96 14.72 -9.83
C GLU A 40 -0.42 14.63 -9.93
N ARG A 41 0.23 14.21 -8.85
CA ARG A 41 1.69 14.01 -8.82
C ARG A 41 2.12 12.64 -9.33
N ALA A 42 1.35 11.59 -9.05
CA ALA A 42 1.71 10.22 -9.40
C ALA A 42 1.52 9.94 -10.90
N VAL A 43 0.44 10.43 -11.49
CA VAL A 43 0.12 10.17 -12.91
C VAL A 43 1.21 10.64 -13.87
N PRO A 44 1.74 11.87 -13.77
CA PRO A 44 2.86 12.29 -14.62
C PRO A 44 4.12 11.42 -14.43
N LEU A 45 4.43 11.00 -13.20
CA LEU A 45 5.59 10.14 -12.93
C LEU A 45 5.46 8.77 -13.60
N MET A 46 4.25 8.25 -13.68
CA MET A 46 3.96 7.01 -14.39
C MET A 46 4.04 7.22 -15.91
N ALA A 47 3.48 8.32 -16.42
CA ALA A 47 3.50 8.65 -17.84
C ALA A 47 4.93 8.84 -18.37
N ASP A 48 5.79 9.46 -17.59
CA ASP A 48 7.21 9.68 -17.90
C ASP A 48 8.08 8.41 -17.72
N GLY A 49 7.50 7.31 -17.26
CA GLY A 49 8.24 6.07 -17.00
C GLY A 49 9.17 6.13 -15.77
N ARG A 50 9.09 7.20 -14.97
CA ARG A 50 9.89 7.35 -13.73
C ARG A 50 9.38 6.48 -12.60
N LEU A 51 8.12 6.04 -12.68
CA LEU A 51 7.46 5.15 -11.74
C LEU A 51 6.82 4.01 -12.51
N ASP A 52 7.40 2.81 -12.42
CA ASP A 52 6.83 1.59 -12.98
C ASP A 52 6.08 0.82 -11.88
N LEU A 53 4.75 0.78 -11.99
CA LEU A 53 3.87 0.05 -11.06
C LEU A 53 3.46 -1.34 -11.58
N LYS A 54 3.86 -1.72 -12.80
CA LYS A 54 3.52 -3.02 -13.38
C LYS A 54 3.95 -4.20 -12.51
N PRO A 55 5.14 -4.19 -11.86
CA PRO A 55 5.55 -5.29 -10.98
C PRO A 55 4.65 -5.47 -9.74
N MET A 56 3.87 -4.46 -9.38
CA MET A 56 2.92 -4.58 -8.26
C MET A 56 1.65 -5.34 -8.64
N ILE A 57 1.33 -5.45 -9.93
CA ILE A 57 0.18 -6.22 -10.41
C ILE A 57 0.59 -7.69 -10.42
N THR A 58 0.18 -8.42 -9.40
CA THR A 58 0.59 -9.82 -9.20
C THR A 58 -0.39 -10.82 -9.78
N HIS A 59 -1.67 -10.46 -9.82
CA HIS A 59 -2.74 -11.34 -10.27
C HIS A 59 -3.74 -10.59 -11.16
N THR A 60 -4.22 -11.28 -12.18
CA THR A 60 -5.27 -10.76 -13.08
C THR A 60 -6.32 -11.83 -13.25
N PHE A 61 -7.58 -11.46 -13.08
CA PHE A 61 -8.76 -12.34 -13.23
C PHE A 61 -9.73 -11.75 -14.23
N ARG A 62 -10.59 -12.57 -14.75
CA ARG A 62 -11.74 -12.13 -15.54
C ARG A 62 -12.87 -11.71 -14.61
N LEU A 63 -13.86 -10.99 -15.15
CA LEU A 63 -14.99 -10.51 -14.36
C LEU A 63 -15.84 -11.67 -13.79
N ASP A 64 -15.97 -12.76 -14.52
CA ASP A 64 -16.68 -13.96 -14.06
C ASP A 64 -15.96 -14.71 -12.92
N GLU A 65 -14.68 -14.42 -12.70
CA GLU A 65 -13.83 -14.96 -11.61
C GLU A 65 -13.73 -14.02 -10.40
N ILE A 66 -14.64 -13.03 -10.26
CA ILE A 66 -14.56 -11.97 -9.25
C ILE A 66 -14.44 -12.51 -7.82
N ASN A 67 -15.13 -13.59 -7.49
CA ASN A 67 -15.07 -14.19 -6.16
C ASN A 67 -13.68 -14.76 -5.86
N GLU A 68 -13.06 -15.42 -6.83
CA GLU A 68 -11.70 -15.94 -6.71
C GLU A 68 -10.68 -14.79 -6.57
N ALA A 69 -10.89 -13.69 -7.29
CA ALA A 69 -10.06 -12.49 -7.17
C ALA A 69 -10.09 -11.91 -5.74
N PHE A 70 -11.28 -11.81 -5.14
CA PHE A 70 -11.43 -11.38 -3.74
C PHE A 70 -10.78 -12.36 -2.77
N ASP A 71 -10.98 -13.65 -2.92
CA ASP A 71 -10.39 -14.69 -2.07
C ASP A 71 -8.85 -14.68 -2.17
N THR A 72 -8.32 -14.45 -3.35
CA THR A 72 -6.88 -14.32 -3.58
C THR A 72 -6.31 -13.09 -2.90
N PHE A 73 -6.98 -11.95 -3.01
CA PHE A 73 -6.55 -10.71 -2.40
C PHE A 73 -6.62 -10.76 -0.87
N THR A 74 -7.75 -11.18 -0.29
CA THR A 74 -7.95 -11.23 1.17
C THR A 74 -7.07 -12.28 1.82
N GLY A 75 -6.92 -13.45 1.18
CA GLY A 75 -6.06 -14.54 1.65
C GLY A 75 -4.58 -14.35 1.33
N ARG A 76 -4.20 -13.27 0.64
CA ARG A 76 -2.82 -13.01 0.15
C ARG A 76 -2.21 -14.22 -0.55
N LYS A 77 -3.04 -14.98 -1.26
CA LYS A 77 -2.63 -16.22 -1.94
C LYS A 77 -1.60 -15.90 -3.03
N GLY A 78 -0.59 -16.74 -3.16
CA GLY A 78 0.47 -16.58 -4.15
C GLY A 78 1.23 -15.25 -4.07
N GLY A 79 1.30 -14.63 -2.87
CA GLY A 79 1.96 -13.34 -2.70
C GLY A 79 1.20 -12.16 -3.30
N ALA A 80 -0.14 -12.22 -3.32
CA ALA A 80 -0.97 -11.16 -3.89
C ALA A 80 -0.70 -9.79 -3.28
N ILE A 81 -0.28 -8.84 -4.12
CA ILE A 81 -0.08 -7.42 -3.79
C ILE A 81 -1.19 -6.59 -4.40
N LYS A 82 -1.33 -6.62 -5.71
CA LYS A 82 -2.40 -5.97 -6.46
C LYS A 82 -3.09 -7.00 -7.34
N VAL A 83 -4.38 -7.15 -7.15
CA VAL A 83 -5.25 -8.02 -7.96
C VAL A 83 -6.10 -7.14 -8.86
N ILE A 84 -6.11 -7.45 -10.16
CA ILE A 84 -6.89 -6.73 -11.18
C ILE A 84 -7.94 -7.67 -11.74
N VAL A 85 -9.14 -7.14 -11.92
CA VAL A 85 -10.23 -7.82 -12.64
C VAL A 85 -10.45 -7.08 -13.95
N LYS A 86 -10.46 -7.83 -15.05
CA LYS A 86 -10.73 -7.30 -16.39
C LYS A 86 -12.11 -7.78 -16.88
N PRO A 87 -12.84 -6.92 -17.58
CA PRO A 87 -14.10 -7.30 -18.20
C PRO A 87 -13.92 -8.39 -19.25
#